data_7c18ed07e4cd776df65b145bc1dd06f3
#
_entry.id   7c18ed07e4cd776df65b145bc1dd06f3
#
_cell.length_a   1.000
_cell.length_b   1.000
_cell.length_c   1.000
_cell.angle_alpha   90.00
_cell.angle_beta   90.00
_cell.angle_gamma   90.00
#
_symmetry.space_group_name_H-M   'P 1'
#
loop_
_entity.id
_entity.type
_entity.pdbx_description
1 polymer ?
#
loop_
_entity_poly.entity_id
_entity_poly.type
_entity_poly.pdbx_seq_one_letter_code
_entity_poly.pdbx_strand_id
1 'polypeptide(L)'
;MKDHLLDPSRRQLFAAAILPGLEKFLEPLARKSNSYEEWFAAIAIDDALRCQLLLQRGFDPNTIEPERLDTALILSVRYRAWKVFALLLKHPDMQLDARSRNGDTALMIAAFNGDTKPALELIYKGAEINRPGWTALHYASAVGNVVLIRKLIENSAYIDAESPNKTTPLMMAARAGHLSSVQFLIAEGADVTAKNELGLNAIDFAKSQNHVAIVNLLERTVKQAETKSDTTADTKADTAAPPVTSTATTQPENSSNPPEDFYKEAAQPTAESESATQK
;
A
#
# COMPACT_ATOMS: atom_id res chain seq x y z
N MET A 1 -30.94 -28.69 9.38
CA MET A 1 -30.05 -29.66 10.04
C MET A 1 -28.63 -29.06 10.12
N LYS A 2 -28.48 -27.86 10.73
CA LYS A 2 -27.22 -27.11 10.75
C LYS A 2 -27.06 -26.24 11.99
N ASP A 3 -27.38 -26.66 13.19
CA ASP A 3 -27.18 -25.81 14.39
C ASP A 3 -26.84 -26.53 15.68
N HIS A 4 -26.33 -27.78 15.60
CA HIS A 4 -26.04 -28.57 16.80
C HIS A 4 -24.56 -28.68 17.21
N LEU A 5 -23.65 -27.90 16.58
CA LEU A 5 -22.19 -28.00 16.84
C LEU A 5 -21.61 -26.90 17.72
N LEU A 6 -22.41 -25.93 18.19
CA LEU A 6 -21.93 -24.75 18.90
C LEU A 6 -22.52 -24.55 20.32
N ASP A 7 -23.07 -25.57 20.96
CA ASP A 7 -23.55 -25.47 22.34
C ASP A 7 -22.35 -25.47 23.33
N PRO A 8 -22.13 -24.37 24.08
CA PRO A 8 -21.05 -24.24 25.06
C PRO A 8 -21.08 -25.32 26.16
N SER A 9 -22.29 -25.82 26.50
CA SER A 9 -22.48 -26.85 27.50
C SER A 9 -21.92 -28.20 27.05
N ARG A 10 -21.91 -28.49 25.75
CA ARG A 10 -21.30 -29.71 25.21
C ARG A 10 -19.78 -29.66 25.15
N ARG A 11 -19.19 -28.48 25.03
CA ARG A 11 -17.73 -28.31 25.14
C ARG A 11 -17.22 -28.65 26.53
N GLN A 12 -17.98 -28.36 27.59
CA GLN A 12 -17.61 -28.72 28.96
C GLN A 12 -17.76 -30.23 29.21
N LEU A 13 -18.72 -30.90 28.60
CA LEU A 13 -18.92 -32.36 28.73
C LEU A 13 -17.84 -33.17 27.96
N PHE A 14 -17.33 -32.67 26.84
CA PHE A 14 -16.20 -33.29 26.15
C PHE A 14 -14.87 -33.12 26.89
N ALA A 15 -14.70 -32.01 27.61
CA ALA A 15 -13.51 -31.78 28.43
C ALA A 15 -13.42 -32.72 29.65
N ALA A 16 -14.57 -33.19 30.17
CA ALA A 16 -14.63 -34.07 31.34
C ALA A 16 -14.33 -35.55 31.05
N ALA A 17 -14.30 -35.96 29.77
CA ALA A 17 -14.12 -37.36 29.36
C ALA A 17 -12.66 -37.67 28.90
N ILE A 18 -11.74 -36.72 28.94
CA ILE A 18 -10.37 -36.89 28.47
C ILE A 18 -9.43 -37.08 29.67
N LEU A 19 -8.66 -38.15 29.61
CA LEU A 19 -7.68 -38.67 30.59
C LEU A 19 -7.03 -37.60 31.48
N PRO A 20 -6.95 -37.80 32.80
CA PRO A 20 -6.26 -36.90 33.72
C PRO A 20 -4.79 -36.77 33.33
N GLY A 21 -4.42 -35.59 32.84
CA GLY A 21 -3.09 -35.29 32.32
C GLY A 21 -3.08 -34.59 30.97
N LEU A 22 -4.12 -34.71 30.16
CA LEU A 22 -4.24 -34.04 28.86
C LEU A 22 -4.51 -32.54 29.00
N GLU A 23 -5.11 -32.13 30.14
CA GLU A 23 -5.35 -30.71 30.45
C GLU A 23 -4.06 -29.89 30.43
N LYS A 24 -2.96 -30.44 30.95
CA LYS A 24 -1.63 -29.77 30.93
C LYS A 24 -1.06 -29.61 29.51
N PHE A 25 -1.46 -30.49 28.57
CA PHE A 25 -1.04 -30.39 27.16
C PHE A 25 -1.93 -29.45 26.35
N LEU A 26 -3.21 -29.32 26.72
CA LEU A 26 -4.18 -28.45 26.03
C LEU A 26 -4.14 -27.00 26.55
N GLU A 27 -3.70 -26.76 27.79
CA GLU A 27 -3.54 -25.40 28.34
C GLU A 27 -2.64 -24.48 27.48
N PRO A 28 -1.47 -24.91 26.95
CA PRO A 28 -0.68 -24.07 26.07
C PRO A 28 -1.36 -23.77 24.72
N LEU A 29 -2.13 -24.72 24.20
CA LEU A 29 -2.90 -24.56 22.94
C LEU A 29 -4.12 -23.64 23.14
N ALA A 30 -4.84 -23.79 24.24
CA ALA A 30 -5.94 -22.91 24.62
C ALA A 30 -5.45 -21.49 24.94
N ARG A 31 -4.31 -21.34 25.60
CA ARG A 31 -3.66 -20.04 25.84
C ARG A 31 -3.20 -19.39 24.54
N LYS A 32 -2.72 -20.17 23.57
CA LYS A 32 -2.30 -19.67 22.27
C LYS A 32 -3.48 -19.14 21.44
N SER A 33 -4.62 -19.85 21.42
CA SER A 33 -5.82 -19.41 20.71
C SER A 33 -6.42 -18.13 21.33
N ASN A 34 -6.45 -18.03 22.64
CA ASN A 34 -6.94 -16.84 23.34
C ASN A 34 -5.97 -15.63 23.13
N SER A 35 -4.68 -15.87 23.14
CA SER A 35 -3.68 -14.80 22.87
C SER A 35 -3.75 -14.29 21.44
N TYR A 36 -4.11 -15.14 20.49
CA TYR A 36 -4.28 -14.77 19.09
C TYR A 36 -5.47 -13.81 18.90
N GLU A 37 -6.65 -14.20 19.41
CA GLU A 37 -7.85 -13.37 19.35
C GLU A 37 -7.65 -12.05 20.12
N GLU A 38 -7.01 -12.14 21.29
CA GLU A 38 -6.68 -10.98 22.12
C GLU A 38 -5.77 -10.00 21.41
N TRP A 39 -4.77 -10.50 20.63
CA TRP A 39 -3.84 -9.69 19.86
C TRP A 39 -4.57 -8.83 18.82
N PHE A 40 -5.37 -9.43 17.97
CA PHE A 40 -6.07 -8.70 16.92
C PHE A 40 -7.19 -7.81 17.47
N ALA A 41 -7.87 -8.21 18.53
CA ALA A 41 -8.84 -7.36 19.23
C ALA A 41 -8.18 -6.11 19.82
N ALA A 42 -6.97 -6.26 20.42
CA ALA A 42 -6.22 -5.13 20.97
C ALA A 42 -5.77 -4.14 19.88
N ILE A 43 -5.35 -4.66 18.71
CA ILE A 43 -5.00 -3.81 17.57
C ILE A 43 -6.22 -3.02 17.08
N ALA A 44 -7.37 -3.66 16.94
CA ALA A 44 -8.59 -3.05 16.42
C ALA A 44 -9.07 -1.86 17.27
N ILE A 45 -8.78 -1.84 18.59
CA ILE A 45 -9.17 -0.78 19.51
C ILE A 45 -8.02 0.14 19.93
N ASP A 46 -6.86 0.02 19.27
CA ASP A 46 -5.61 0.76 19.58
C ASP A 46 -5.11 0.61 21.03
N ASP A 47 -5.28 -0.59 21.62
CA ASP A 47 -4.80 -0.92 22.96
C ASP A 47 -3.32 -1.35 22.95
N ALA A 48 -2.43 -0.37 22.89
CA ALA A 48 -0.99 -0.58 22.86
C ALA A 48 -0.48 -1.25 24.14
N LEU A 49 -1.12 -1.03 25.28
CA LEU A 49 -0.69 -1.67 26.55
C LEU A 49 -0.91 -3.17 26.50
N ARG A 50 -2.06 -3.62 26.03
CA ARG A 50 -2.38 -5.04 25.87
C ARG A 50 -1.46 -5.69 24.84
N CYS A 51 -1.20 -5.03 23.70
CA CYS A 51 -0.23 -5.50 22.71
C CYS A 51 1.18 -5.62 23.33
N GLN A 52 1.62 -4.64 24.12
CA GLN A 52 2.92 -4.67 24.79
C GLN A 52 3.03 -5.85 25.77
N LEU A 53 2.00 -6.14 26.56
CA LEU A 53 1.99 -7.29 27.47
C LEU A 53 2.07 -8.63 26.73
N LEU A 54 1.40 -8.75 25.57
CA LEU A 54 1.49 -9.95 24.74
C LEU A 54 2.88 -10.13 24.15
N LEU A 55 3.51 -9.06 23.63
CA LEU A 55 4.90 -9.08 23.15
C LEU A 55 5.88 -9.49 24.24
N GLN A 56 5.75 -8.96 25.47
CA GLN A 56 6.57 -9.35 26.63
C GLN A 56 6.42 -10.82 27.01
N ARG A 57 5.27 -11.44 26.69
CA ARG A 57 5.02 -12.89 26.88
C ARG A 57 5.56 -13.73 25.72
N GLY A 58 6.23 -13.12 24.74
CA GLY A 58 6.81 -13.80 23.59
C GLY A 58 5.81 -14.01 22.42
N PHE A 59 4.72 -13.23 22.34
CA PHE A 59 3.85 -13.27 21.18
C PHE A 59 4.58 -12.68 19.96
N ASP A 60 4.49 -13.34 18.81
CA ASP A 60 5.17 -12.91 17.59
C ASP A 60 4.47 -11.67 17.01
N PRO A 61 5.17 -10.51 16.88
CA PRO A 61 4.62 -9.29 16.30
C PRO A 61 4.22 -9.43 14.83
N ASN A 62 4.76 -10.43 14.13
CA ASN A 62 4.49 -10.68 12.71
C ASN A 62 3.36 -11.70 12.47
N THR A 63 2.64 -12.05 13.53
CA THR A 63 1.47 -12.95 13.41
C THR A 63 0.47 -12.40 12.40
N ILE A 64 0.00 -13.29 11.51
CA ILE A 64 -0.85 -12.97 10.37
C ILE A 64 -2.30 -13.29 10.69
N GLU A 65 -3.21 -12.37 10.36
CA GLU A 65 -4.64 -12.60 10.38
C GLU A 65 -5.05 -13.45 9.16
N PRO A 66 -5.87 -14.52 9.33
CA PRO A 66 -6.05 -15.53 8.28
C PRO A 66 -6.92 -15.09 7.10
N GLU A 67 -7.82 -14.12 7.28
CA GLU A 67 -8.76 -13.72 6.22
C GLU A 67 -8.08 -12.89 5.12
N ARG A 68 -7.34 -11.87 5.51
CA ARG A 68 -6.66 -10.92 4.61
C ARG A 68 -5.16 -11.13 4.52
N LEU A 69 -4.61 -12.04 5.33
CA LEU A 69 -3.17 -12.23 5.53
C LEU A 69 -2.47 -10.94 6.00
N ASP A 70 -3.22 -10.07 6.68
CA ASP A 70 -2.67 -8.83 7.22
C ASP A 70 -1.86 -9.12 8.49
N THR A 71 -0.66 -8.55 8.57
CA THR A 71 0.12 -8.53 9.82
C THR A 71 -0.41 -7.47 10.77
N ALA A 72 0.02 -7.53 12.04
CA ALA A 72 -0.30 -6.49 13.02
C ALA A 72 0.05 -5.07 12.54
N LEU A 73 1.19 -4.92 11.84
CA LEU A 73 1.61 -3.63 11.30
C LEU A 73 0.63 -3.12 10.22
N ILE A 74 0.24 -3.98 9.28
CA ILE A 74 -0.75 -3.66 8.25
C ILE A 74 -2.09 -3.28 8.89
N LEU A 75 -2.58 -4.09 9.84
CA LEU A 75 -3.85 -3.82 10.54
C LEU A 75 -3.81 -2.51 11.33
N SER A 76 -2.68 -2.19 11.98
CA SER A 76 -2.54 -0.93 12.72
C SER A 76 -2.68 0.29 11.80
N VAL A 77 -2.21 0.20 10.54
CA VAL A 77 -2.41 1.26 9.54
C VAL A 77 -3.86 1.28 9.05
N ARG A 78 -4.47 0.13 8.73
CA ARG A 78 -5.87 0.05 8.28
C ARG A 78 -6.86 0.62 9.30
N TYR A 79 -6.67 0.28 10.57
CA TYR A 79 -7.56 0.73 11.66
C TYR A 79 -7.13 2.07 12.25
N ARG A 80 -6.06 2.69 11.73
CA ARG A 80 -5.47 3.91 12.28
C ARG A 80 -5.14 3.78 13.78
N ALA A 81 -4.72 2.59 14.19
CA ALA A 81 -4.30 2.26 15.55
C ALA A 81 -2.88 2.77 15.81
N TRP A 82 -2.75 4.08 15.95
CA TRP A 82 -1.45 4.75 15.91
C TRP A 82 -0.57 4.50 17.14
N LYS A 83 -1.15 4.18 18.29
CA LYS A 83 -0.38 3.80 19.49
C LYS A 83 0.23 2.42 19.32
N VAL A 84 -0.55 1.47 18.78
CA VAL A 84 -0.09 0.12 18.44
C VAL A 84 0.95 0.20 17.32
N PHE A 85 0.70 0.97 16.27
CA PHE A 85 1.66 1.21 15.19
C PHE A 85 3.02 1.69 15.72
N ALA A 86 3.02 2.73 16.58
CA ALA A 86 4.24 3.25 17.17
C ALA A 86 4.95 2.25 18.09
N LEU A 87 4.20 1.36 18.77
CA LEU A 87 4.74 0.26 19.56
C LEU A 87 5.43 -0.76 18.65
N LEU A 88 4.75 -1.21 17.59
CA LEU A 88 5.25 -2.20 16.64
C LEU A 88 6.52 -1.74 15.94
N LEU A 89 6.60 -0.47 15.51
CA LEU A 89 7.81 0.09 14.88
C LEU A 89 9.05 0.14 15.78
N LYS A 90 8.88 -0.06 17.08
CA LYS A 90 10.01 -0.16 18.03
C LYS A 90 10.49 -1.59 18.26
N HIS A 91 9.71 -2.59 17.81
CA HIS A 91 10.06 -3.98 18.02
C HIS A 91 11.19 -4.39 17.05
N PRO A 92 12.28 -5.01 17.54
CA PRO A 92 13.45 -5.32 16.70
C PRO A 92 13.13 -6.32 15.58
N ASP A 93 12.22 -7.26 15.82
CA ASP A 93 11.87 -8.32 14.87
C ASP A 93 10.70 -7.93 13.95
N MET A 94 10.29 -6.65 13.92
CA MET A 94 9.18 -6.21 13.10
C MET A 94 9.50 -6.27 11.60
N GLN A 95 8.71 -7.04 10.86
CA GLN A 95 8.79 -7.11 9.40
C GLN A 95 8.00 -5.96 8.78
N LEU A 96 8.71 -4.94 8.26
CA LEU A 96 8.09 -3.75 7.69
C LEU A 96 7.42 -4.02 6.34
N ASP A 97 7.96 -5.00 5.58
CA ASP A 97 7.59 -5.26 4.19
C ASP A 97 6.76 -6.53 4.00
N ALA A 98 6.16 -7.02 5.09
CA ALA A 98 5.17 -8.09 5.01
C ALA A 98 3.99 -7.68 4.12
N ARG A 99 3.42 -8.64 3.39
CA ARG A 99 2.38 -8.39 2.39
C ARG A 99 1.03 -8.93 2.84
N SER A 100 -0.01 -8.16 2.59
CA SER A 100 -1.39 -8.63 2.64
C SER A 100 -1.67 -9.65 1.53
N ARG A 101 -2.86 -10.24 1.52
CA ARG A 101 -3.33 -11.12 0.44
C ARG A 101 -3.28 -10.44 -0.94
N ASN A 102 -3.52 -9.13 -0.99
CA ASN A 102 -3.47 -8.34 -2.24
C ASN A 102 -2.05 -7.90 -2.63
N GLY A 103 -1.04 -8.28 -1.85
CA GLY A 103 0.34 -7.88 -2.08
C GLY A 103 0.73 -6.52 -1.50
N ASP A 104 -0.19 -5.81 -0.82
CA ASP A 104 0.06 -4.49 -0.25
C ASP A 104 0.93 -4.57 1.02
N THR A 105 1.83 -3.62 1.19
CA THR A 105 2.60 -3.41 2.41
C THR A 105 1.94 -2.34 3.29
N ALA A 106 2.38 -2.22 4.54
CA ALA A 106 1.93 -1.16 5.44
C ALA A 106 2.19 0.24 4.85
N LEU A 107 3.33 0.45 4.15
CA LEU A 107 3.66 1.72 3.47
C LEU A 107 2.68 2.02 2.32
N MET A 108 2.32 1.02 1.53
CA MET A 108 1.37 1.19 0.42
C MET A 108 -0.03 1.56 0.94
N ILE A 109 -0.48 0.91 2.01
CA ILE A 109 -1.77 1.20 2.64
C ILE A 109 -1.78 2.60 3.27
N ALA A 110 -0.69 3.00 3.96
CA ALA A 110 -0.56 4.35 4.48
C ALA A 110 -0.60 5.41 3.36
N ALA A 111 0.04 5.13 2.21
CA ALA A 111 0.01 5.99 1.04
C ALA A 111 -1.41 6.08 0.44
N PHE A 112 -2.13 4.96 0.34
CA PHE A 112 -3.51 4.89 -0.13
C PHE A 112 -4.47 5.66 0.77
N ASN A 113 -4.34 5.53 2.10
CA ASN A 113 -5.16 6.25 3.06
C ASN A 113 -4.84 7.76 3.12
N GLY A 114 -3.76 8.22 2.49
CA GLY A 114 -3.26 9.59 2.61
C GLY A 114 -2.58 9.88 3.96
N ASP A 115 -2.28 8.86 4.75
CA ASP A 115 -1.69 8.96 6.08
C ASP A 115 -0.18 9.28 6.00
N THR A 116 0.15 10.53 5.67
CA THR A 116 1.53 10.97 5.39
C THR A 116 2.49 10.70 6.54
N LYS A 117 2.10 10.99 7.79
CA LYS A 117 2.99 10.81 8.94
C LYS A 117 3.39 9.34 9.16
N PRO A 118 2.46 8.37 9.25
CA PRO A 118 2.83 6.95 9.33
C PRO A 118 3.65 6.45 8.15
N ALA A 119 3.35 6.92 6.93
CA ALA A 119 4.15 6.57 5.75
C ALA A 119 5.61 7.05 5.90
N LEU A 120 5.83 8.28 6.39
CA LEU A 120 7.18 8.81 6.65
C LEU A 120 7.89 8.03 7.76
N GLU A 121 7.18 7.63 8.82
CA GLU A 121 7.76 6.80 9.88
C GLU A 121 8.21 5.43 9.35
N LEU A 122 7.43 4.80 8.46
CA LEU A 122 7.81 3.55 7.78
C LEU A 122 9.05 3.73 6.89
N ILE A 123 9.08 4.80 6.07
CA ILE A 123 10.24 5.13 5.22
C ILE A 123 11.49 5.34 6.09
N TYR A 124 11.38 6.12 7.17
CA TYR A 124 12.48 6.36 8.10
C TYR A 124 13.00 5.07 8.77
N LYS A 125 12.12 4.11 9.03
CA LYS A 125 12.46 2.79 9.57
C LYS A 125 13.07 1.84 8.53
N GLY A 126 13.11 2.24 7.25
CA GLY A 126 13.70 1.46 6.17
C GLY A 126 12.74 0.53 5.45
N ALA A 127 11.43 0.82 5.48
CA ALA A 127 10.46 0.11 4.65
C ALA A 127 10.83 0.23 3.15
N GLU A 128 10.67 -0.85 2.40
CA GLU A 128 11.01 -0.93 0.99
C GLU A 128 10.09 -0.03 0.16
N ILE A 129 10.69 0.94 -0.55
CA ILE A 129 9.98 1.92 -1.38
C ILE A 129 9.77 1.40 -2.79
N ASN A 130 10.83 0.79 -3.37
CA ASN A 130 10.86 0.33 -4.75
C ASN A 130 10.67 -1.20 -4.80
N ARG A 131 9.49 -1.60 -5.21
CA ARG A 131 9.14 -3.02 -5.35
C ARG A 131 8.60 -3.27 -6.76
N PRO A 132 8.78 -4.48 -7.30
CA PRO A 132 8.08 -4.86 -8.52
C PRO A 132 6.56 -4.80 -8.33
N GLY A 133 5.86 -4.24 -9.30
CA GLY A 133 4.41 -4.08 -9.27
C GLY A 133 3.95 -2.76 -8.67
N TRP A 134 2.82 -2.77 -7.98
CA TRP A 134 2.30 -1.58 -7.33
C TRP A 134 3.24 -1.07 -6.23
N THR A 135 3.45 0.25 -6.16
CA THR A 135 4.31 0.90 -5.18
C THR A 135 3.56 1.96 -4.38
N ALA A 136 4.12 2.39 -3.26
CA ALA A 136 3.55 3.50 -2.48
C ALA A 136 3.42 4.79 -3.31
N LEU A 137 4.28 5.01 -4.33
CA LEU A 137 4.21 6.18 -5.22
C LEU A 137 2.97 6.14 -6.12
N HIS A 138 2.55 4.97 -6.61
CA HIS A 138 1.30 4.82 -7.34
C HIS A 138 0.09 5.23 -6.48
N TYR A 139 0.03 4.73 -5.25
CA TYR A 139 -1.07 5.03 -4.31
C TYR A 139 -1.08 6.51 -3.89
N ALA A 140 0.07 7.07 -3.53
CA ALA A 140 0.18 8.50 -3.21
C ALA A 140 -0.25 9.39 -4.39
N SER A 141 0.07 8.98 -5.62
CA SER A 141 -0.31 9.69 -6.84
C SER A 141 -1.81 9.59 -7.12
N ALA A 142 -2.41 8.41 -6.89
CA ALA A 142 -3.84 8.19 -7.04
C ALA A 142 -4.68 8.99 -6.03
N VAL A 143 -4.17 9.23 -4.82
CA VAL A 143 -4.84 10.03 -3.78
C VAL A 143 -4.53 11.53 -3.89
N GLY A 144 -3.51 11.89 -4.66
CA GLY A 144 -3.13 13.29 -4.85
C GLY A 144 -2.27 13.86 -3.71
N ASN A 145 -1.64 13.02 -2.91
CA ASN A 145 -0.83 13.45 -1.78
C ASN A 145 0.56 13.92 -2.22
N VAL A 146 0.65 15.17 -2.70
CA VAL A 146 1.90 15.78 -3.21
C VAL A 146 3.02 15.76 -2.17
N VAL A 147 2.69 15.93 -0.88
CA VAL A 147 3.70 15.89 0.20
C VAL A 147 4.35 14.50 0.27
N LEU A 148 3.54 13.45 0.24
CA LEU A 148 4.06 12.08 0.28
C LEU A 148 4.77 11.70 -1.03
N ILE A 149 4.23 12.10 -2.20
CA ILE A 149 4.89 11.93 -3.51
C ILE A 149 6.31 12.51 -3.46
N ARG A 150 6.46 13.76 -3.02
CA ARG A 150 7.76 14.41 -2.84
C ARG A 150 8.67 13.60 -1.95
N LYS A 151 8.20 13.18 -0.78
CA LYS A 151 8.99 12.42 0.18
C LYS A 151 9.41 11.05 -0.34
N LEU A 152 8.56 10.37 -1.09
CA LEU A 152 8.92 9.11 -1.74
C LEU A 152 10.03 9.31 -2.79
N ILE A 153 9.93 10.36 -3.63
CA ILE A 153 10.95 10.67 -4.65
C ILE A 153 12.26 11.09 -3.98
N GLU A 154 12.24 11.95 -2.95
CA GLU A 154 13.42 12.32 -2.14
C GLU A 154 14.11 11.09 -1.51
N ASN A 155 13.38 10.02 -1.26
CA ASN A 155 13.89 8.73 -0.77
C ASN A 155 14.07 7.70 -1.90
N SER A 156 14.33 8.16 -3.12
CA SER A 156 14.69 7.36 -4.29
C SER A 156 13.57 6.44 -4.83
N ALA A 157 12.30 6.82 -4.66
CA ALA A 157 11.21 6.14 -5.37
C ALA A 157 11.40 6.28 -6.88
N TYR A 158 11.24 5.18 -7.63
CA TYR A 158 11.27 5.22 -9.09
C TYR A 158 10.05 5.98 -9.60
N ILE A 159 10.30 7.14 -10.23
CA ILE A 159 9.23 8.05 -10.66
C ILE A 159 8.31 7.41 -11.70
N ASP A 160 8.87 6.61 -12.59
CA ASP A 160 8.16 5.86 -13.63
C ASP A 160 8.06 4.36 -13.26
N ALA A 161 7.91 4.04 -11.96
CA ALA A 161 7.68 2.68 -11.53
C ALA A 161 6.50 2.07 -12.33
N GLU A 162 6.69 0.84 -12.81
CA GLU A 162 5.67 0.11 -13.57
C GLU A 162 4.88 -0.83 -12.64
N SER A 163 3.56 -0.69 -12.64
CA SER A 163 2.65 -1.69 -12.08
C SER A 163 2.63 -2.96 -12.96
N PRO A 164 1.98 -4.06 -12.56
CA PRO A 164 1.91 -5.27 -13.38
C PRO A 164 1.40 -5.06 -14.80
N ASN A 165 0.50 -4.09 -15.00
CA ASN A 165 -0.01 -3.70 -16.32
C ASN A 165 0.70 -2.46 -16.90
N LYS A 166 1.91 -2.15 -16.42
CA LYS A 166 2.73 -1.00 -16.82
C LYS A 166 2.10 0.37 -16.61
N THR A 167 1.11 0.47 -15.71
CA THR A 167 0.58 1.79 -15.32
C THR A 167 1.61 2.50 -14.45
N THR A 168 1.90 3.79 -14.75
CA THR A 168 2.84 4.61 -13.99
C THR A 168 2.15 5.49 -12.94
N PRO A 169 2.87 6.03 -11.94
CA PRO A 169 2.32 6.99 -10.98
C PRO A 169 1.69 8.23 -11.64
N LEU A 170 2.29 8.72 -12.75
CA LEU A 170 1.74 9.84 -13.52
C LEU A 170 0.37 9.50 -14.13
N MET A 171 0.21 8.29 -14.68
CA MET A 171 -1.08 7.82 -15.20
C MET A 171 -2.14 7.75 -14.09
N MET A 172 -1.77 7.30 -12.88
CA MET A 172 -2.67 7.24 -11.73
C MET A 172 -3.12 8.64 -11.29
N ALA A 173 -2.20 9.61 -11.18
CA ALA A 173 -2.51 10.99 -10.86
C ALA A 173 -3.41 11.65 -11.92
N ALA A 174 -3.14 11.39 -13.21
CA ALA A 174 -3.91 11.91 -14.33
C ALA A 174 -5.34 11.35 -14.36
N ARG A 175 -5.50 10.04 -14.12
CA ARG A 175 -6.80 9.38 -14.01
C ARG A 175 -7.64 9.92 -12.86
N ALA A 176 -6.99 10.15 -11.69
CA ALA A 176 -7.67 10.64 -10.49
C ALA A 176 -7.97 12.16 -10.51
N GLY A 177 -7.45 12.90 -11.50
CA GLY A 177 -7.72 14.33 -11.63
C GLY A 177 -6.84 15.23 -10.73
N HIS A 178 -5.76 14.73 -10.19
CA HIS A 178 -4.91 15.45 -9.26
C HIS A 178 -3.88 16.33 -9.99
N LEU A 179 -4.32 17.51 -10.47
CA LEU A 179 -3.50 18.43 -11.26
C LEU A 179 -2.15 18.77 -10.58
N SER A 180 -2.14 19.04 -9.28
CA SER A 180 -0.91 19.38 -8.55
C SER A 180 0.08 18.22 -8.50
N SER A 181 -0.40 16.98 -8.38
CA SER A 181 0.44 15.78 -8.43
C SER A 181 1.01 15.56 -9.84
N VAL A 182 0.19 15.76 -10.88
CA VAL A 182 0.64 15.69 -12.28
C VAL A 182 1.72 16.72 -12.55
N GLN A 183 1.50 17.98 -12.14
CA GLN A 183 2.50 19.05 -12.27
C GLN A 183 3.81 18.71 -11.58
N PHE A 184 3.72 18.20 -10.34
CA PHE A 184 4.89 17.84 -9.58
C PHE A 184 5.66 16.66 -10.20
N LEU A 185 4.97 15.58 -10.60
CA LEU A 185 5.62 14.43 -11.24
C LEU A 185 6.31 14.83 -12.56
N ILE A 186 5.69 15.67 -13.38
CA ILE A 186 6.31 16.19 -14.61
C ILE A 186 7.56 17.02 -14.28
N ALA A 187 7.49 17.87 -13.26
CA ALA A 187 8.63 18.71 -12.85
C ALA A 187 9.81 17.87 -12.33
N GLU A 188 9.54 16.74 -11.72
CA GLU A 188 10.56 15.76 -11.26
C GLU A 188 11.03 14.81 -12.39
N GLY A 189 10.48 14.93 -13.61
CA GLY A 189 10.96 14.23 -14.79
C GLY A 189 10.21 12.96 -15.15
N ALA A 190 8.96 12.78 -14.71
CA ALA A 190 8.12 11.64 -15.10
C ALA A 190 7.92 11.60 -16.63
N ASP A 191 7.99 10.41 -17.22
CA ASP A 191 7.77 10.21 -18.65
C ASP A 191 6.28 10.35 -19.01
N VAL A 192 5.96 11.47 -19.68
CA VAL A 192 4.60 11.78 -20.14
C VAL A 192 4.16 10.93 -21.33
N THR A 193 5.10 10.25 -21.99
CA THR A 193 4.87 9.43 -23.20
C THR A 193 4.73 7.94 -22.90
N ALA A 194 5.09 7.52 -21.70
CA ALA A 194 4.99 6.14 -21.25
C ALA A 194 3.60 5.57 -21.52
N LYS A 195 3.54 4.30 -21.91
CA LYS A 195 2.30 3.59 -22.24
C LYS A 195 2.17 2.32 -21.41
N ASN A 196 0.97 2.07 -20.93
CA ASN A 196 0.66 0.80 -20.28
C ASN A 196 0.49 -0.35 -21.29
N GLU A 197 0.19 -1.56 -20.84
CA GLU A 197 0.00 -2.74 -21.70
C GLU A 197 -1.14 -2.59 -22.71
N LEU A 198 -2.12 -1.70 -22.44
CA LEU A 198 -3.22 -1.39 -23.38
C LEU A 198 -2.84 -0.28 -24.36
N GLY A 199 -1.59 0.20 -24.33
CA GLY A 199 -1.10 1.30 -25.17
C GLY A 199 -1.59 2.69 -24.73
N LEU A 200 -2.23 2.81 -23.56
CA LEU A 200 -2.76 4.05 -23.01
C LEU A 200 -1.68 4.81 -22.25
N ASN A 201 -1.60 6.12 -22.44
CA ASN A 201 -0.73 7.02 -21.71
C ASN A 201 -1.50 7.91 -20.70
N ALA A 202 -0.81 8.79 -19.99
CA ALA A 202 -1.42 9.69 -19.00
C ALA A 202 -2.49 10.62 -19.61
N ILE A 203 -2.35 11.03 -20.87
CA ILE A 203 -3.34 11.87 -21.58
C ILE A 203 -4.64 11.09 -21.79
N ASP A 204 -4.54 9.82 -22.21
CA ASP A 204 -5.70 8.96 -22.44
C ASP A 204 -6.47 8.71 -21.12
N PHE A 205 -5.75 8.49 -20.02
CA PHE A 205 -6.36 8.37 -18.70
C PHE A 205 -7.08 9.66 -18.27
N ALA A 206 -6.47 10.84 -18.49
CA ALA A 206 -7.11 12.12 -18.17
C ALA A 206 -8.34 12.38 -19.05
N LYS A 207 -8.28 12.04 -20.36
CA LYS A 207 -9.41 12.17 -21.30
C LYS A 207 -10.57 11.28 -20.89
N SER A 208 -10.32 10.04 -20.47
CA SER A 208 -11.37 9.09 -20.06
C SER A 208 -12.18 9.57 -18.86
N GLN A 209 -11.62 10.46 -18.04
CA GLN A 209 -12.26 11.05 -16.87
C GLN A 209 -12.64 12.54 -17.04
N ASN A 210 -12.50 13.08 -18.25
CA ASN A 210 -12.79 14.49 -18.58
C ASN A 210 -11.96 15.52 -17.78
N HIS A 211 -10.73 15.19 -17.41
CA HIS A 211 -9.83 16.12 -16.70
C HIS A 211 -9.14 17.09 -17.66
N VAL A 212 -9.90 18.03 -18.26
CA VAL A 212 -9.46 18.92 -19.32
C VAL A 212 -8.19 19.71 -18.98
N ALA A 213 -8.05 20.19 -17.74
CA ALA A 213 -6.85 20.93 -17.30
C ALA A 213 -5.58 20.07 -17.37
N ILE A 214 -5.68 18.78 -16.98
CA ILE A 214 -4.57 17.84 -17.03
C ILE A 214 -4.25 17.48 -18.49
N VAL A 215 -5.28 17.23 -19.33
CA VAL A 215 -5.10 16.97 -20.77
C VAL A 215 -4.30 18.11 -21.41
N ASN A 216 -4.74 19.36 -21.22
CA ASN A 216 -4.07 20.53 -21.77
C ASN A 216 -2.62 20.68 -21.27
N LEU A 217 -2.36 20.38 -19.99
CA LEU A 217 -1.00 20.41 -19.42
C LEU A 217 -0.12 19.35 -20.09
N LEU A 218 -0.56 18.10 -20.11
CA LEU A 218 0.21 16.97 -20.67
C LEU A 218 0.48 17.15 -22.17
N GLU A 219 -0.51 17.57 -22.97
CA GLU A 219 -0.35 17.83 -24.41
C GLU A 219 0.67 18.97 -24.69
N ARG A 220 0.67 20.02 -23.86
CA ARG A 220 1.69 21.07 -23.96
C ARG A 220 3.07 20.54 -23.62
N THR A 221 3.20 19.71 -22.59
CA THR A 221 4.48 19.14 -22.18
C THR A 221 5.07 18.26 -23.27
N VAL A 222 4.25 17.41 -23.90
CA VAL A 222 4.67 16.56 -25.02
C VAL A 222 5.17 17.42 -26.19
N LYS A 223 4.41 18.45 -26.62
CA LYS A 223 4.82 19.35 -27.70
C LYS A 223 6.13 20.10 -27.42
N GLN A 224 6.34 20.49 -26.15
CA GLN A 224 7.60 21.13 -25.73
C GLN A 224 8.79 20.17 -25.75
N ALA A 225 8.59 18.90 -25.44
CA ALA A 225 9.62 17.89 -25.53
C ALA A 225 10.03 17.61 -26.98
N GLU A 226 9.07 17.51 -27.89
CA GLU A 226 9.29 17.33 -29.34
C GLU A 226 10.08 18.49 -29.94
N THR A 227 9.71 19.74 -29.63
CA THR A 227 10.41 20.91 -30.15
C THR A 227 11.86 21.06 -29.65
N LYS A 228 12.15 20.55 -28.44
CA LYS A 228 13.51 20.52 -27.90
C LYS A 228 14.38 19.44 -28.55
N SER A 229 13.79 18.29 -28.90
CA SER A 229 14.52 17.19 -29.56
C SER A 229 14.98 17.59 -30.97
N ASP A 230 14.17 18.35 -31.71
CA ASP A 230 14.51 18.80 -33.08
C ASP A 230 15.64 19.84 -33.08
N THR A 231 15.78 20.61 -32.00
CA THR A 231 16.87 21.64 -31.90
C THR A 231 18.21 21.05 -31.50
N THR A 232 18.27 19.83 -30.95
CA THR A 232 19.51 19.17 -30.50
C THR A 232 20.04 18.11 -31.46
N ALA A 233 19.31 17.80 -32.52
CA ALA A 233 19.70 16.78 -33.51
C ALA A 233 20.86 17.20 -34.43
N ASP A 234 21.24 18.50 -34.45
CA ASP A 234 22.34 19.02 -35.30
C ASP A 234 23.74 18.96 -34.65
N THR A 235 23.86 18.43 -33.45
CA THR A 235 25.18 18.37 -32.77
C THR A 235 25.38 17.08 -31.96
N LYS A 236 25.55 15.93 -32.59
CA LYS A 236 26.42 14.81 -32.15
C LYS A 236 26.19 13.55 -32.96
N ALA A 237 27.01 13.37 -33.98
CA ALA A 237 27.43 12.03 -34.39
C ALA A 237 28.59 11.58 -33.48
N ASP A 238 28.65 10.26 -33.20
CA ASP A 238 29.68 9.52 -32.50
C ASP A 238 29.61 9.45 -30.96
N THR A 239 29.01 8.39 -30.47
CA THR A 239 29.69 7.36 -29.66
C THR A 239 28.67 6.24 -29.30
N ALA A 240 28.87 5.08 -29.89
CA ALA A 240 28.09 3.85 -29.58
C ALA A 240 28.59 3.21 -28.28
N ALA A 241 27.69 2.88 -27.37
CA ALA A 241 27.93 1.97 -26.24
C ALA A 241 27.18 0.64 -26.44
N PRO A 242 27.76 -0.50 -26.03
CA PRO A 242 27.27 -1.83 -26.38
C PRO A 242 26.02 -2.27 -25.56
N PRO A 243 25.24 -3.23 -26.07
CA PRO A 243 24.00 -3.66 -25.43
C PRO A 243 24.27 -4.58 -24.22
N VAL A 244 23.59 -4.29 -23.12
CA VAL A 244 23.52 -5.17 -21.95
C VAL A 244 22.39 -6.18 -22.13
N THR A 245 22.77 -7.45 -22.18
CA THR A 245 21.86 -8.61 -22.20
C THR A 245 21.16 -8.77 -20.85
N SER A 246 19.84 -8.65 -20.83
CA SER A 246 19.00 -8.96 -19.65
C SER A 246 18.58 -10.44 -19.71
N THR A 247 18.96 -11.20 -18.70
CA THR A 247 18.45 -12.54 -18.44
C THR A 247 17.04 -12.44 -17.82
N ALA A 248 16.05 -13.00 -18.53
CA ALA A 248 14.68 -13.11 -18.09
C ALA A 248 14.54 -14.10 -16.92
N THR A 249 14.08 -13.61 -15.76
CA THR A 249 13.60 -14.46 -14.67
C THR A 249 12.07 -14.43 -14.69
N THR A 250 11.50 -15.60 -14.90
CA THR A 250 10.05 -15.87 -14.88
C THR A 250 9.43 -15.44 -13.54
N GLN A 251 8.45 -14.54 -13.59
CA GLN A 251 7.66 -14.09 -12.44
C GLN A 251 6.35 -14.89 -12.33
N PRO A 252 5.83 -15.11 -11.09
CA PRO A 252 4.50 -15.67 -10.90
C PRO A 252 3.42 -14.65 -11.25
N GLU A 253 2.36 -15.12 -11.89
CA GLU A 253 1.16 -14.36 -12.26
C GLU A 253 0.52 -13.70 -11.02
N ASN A 254 0.49 -12.38 -10.98
CA ASN A 254 -0.24 -11.62 -9.98
C ASN A 254 -1.20 -10.66 -10.69
N SER A 255 -2.45 -10.60 -10.22
CA SER A 255 -3.59 -9.91 -10.83
C SER A 255 -3.27 -8.51 -11.38
N SER A 256 -3.61 -8.29 -12.63
CA SER A 256 -3.26 -7.11 -13.44
C SER A 256 -4.05 -5.83 -13.12
N ASN A 257 -5.00 -5.86 -12.18
CA ASN A 257 -5.79 -4.70 -11.77
C ASN A 257 -5.63 -4.43 -10.27
N PRO A 258 -5.61 -3.14 -9.84
CA PRO A 258 -5.81 -2.83 -8.44
C PRO A 258 -7.15 -3.42 -7.99
N PRO A 259 -7.31 -3.83 -6.70
CA PRO A 259 -8.57 -4.38 -6.20
C PRO A 259 -9.74 -3.49 -6.62
N GLU A 260 -10.87 -4.09 -7.03
CA GLU A 260 -12.06 -3.31 -7.43
C GLU A 260 -12.53 -2.33 -6.35
N ASP A 261 -12.24 -2.63 -5.10
CA ASP A 261 -12.52 -1.77 -3.94
C ASP A 261 -11.66 -0.51 -3.89
N PHE A 262 -10.51 -0.49 -4.60
CA PHE A 262 -9.62 0.66 -4.69
C PHE A 262 -10.33 1.93 -5.17
N TYR A 263 -11.27 1.80 -6.10
CA TYR A 263 -11.99 2.96 -6.65
C TYR A 263 -13.29 3.28 -5.91
N LYS A 264 -13.86 2.34 -5.16
CA LYS A 264 -15.09 2.56 -4.38
C LYS A 264 -14.82 3.33 -3.09
N GLU A 265 -13.69 3.07 -2.44
CA GLU A 265 -13.32 3.69 -1.17
C GLU A 265 -12.76 5.12 -1.34
N ALA A 266 -12.04 5.37 -2.46
CA ALA A 266 -11.52 6.71 -2.80
C ALA A 266 -12.61 7.73 -3.21
N ALA A 267 -13.84 7.28 -3.48
CA ALA A 267 -14.97 8.12 -3.88
C ALA A 267 -15.86 8.57 -2.70
N GLN A 268 -15.60 8.15 -1.46
CA GLN A 268 -16.36 8.61 -0.31
C GLN A 268 -15.77 9.93 0.23
N PRO A 269 -16.56 11.04 0.28
CA PRO A 269 -16.10 12.27 0.89
C PRO A 269 -15.89 12.03 2.39
N THR A 270 -14.72 12.41 2.90
CA THR A 270 -14.44 12.42 4.35
C THR A 270 -15.42 13.36 5.04
N ALA A 271 -16.15 12.87 6.05
CA ALA A 271 -17.24 13.53 6.75
C ALA A 271 -16.82 14.75 7.64
N GLU A 272 -15.75 15.45 7.30
CA GLU A 272 -15.22 16.57 8.11
C GLU A 272 -15.40 17.97 7.48
N SER A 273 -16.11 18.13 6.34
CA SER A 273 -16.27 19.46 5.71
C SER A 273 -17.63 20.12 5.83
N GLU A 274 -18.59 19.57 6.59
CA GLU A 274 -19.94 20.17 6.72
C GLU A 274 -20.25 20.95 8.00
N SER A 275 -19.29 21.19 8.89
CA SER A 275 -19.59 21.93 10.14
C SER A 275 -19.17 23.40 10.19
N ALA A 276 -18.80 24.04 9.09
CA ALA A 276 -18.28 25.41 9.06
C ALA A 276 -19.13 26.43 8.28
N THR A 277 -20.43 26.20 8.08
CA THR A 277 -21.28 27.27 7.49
C THR A 277 -22.68 27.30 8.09
N GLN A 278 -22.78 27.59 9.40
CA GLN A 278 -23.98 28.16 10.02
C GLN A 278 -23.60 28.76 11.39
N LYS A 279 -23.14 30.02 11.36
CA LYS A 279 -23.47 31.06 12.38
C LYS A 279 -23.11 32.43 11.84
#